data_b7f1bb31c9a8538864da556975efc1aa
#
_entry.id   b7f1bb31c9a8538864da556975efc1aa
#
_cell.length_a   1.000
_cell.length_b   1.000
_cell.length_c   1.000
_cell.angle_alpha   90.00
_cell.angle_beta   90.00
_cell.angle_gamma   90.00
#
_symmetry.space_group_name_H-M   'P 1'
#
loop_
_entity.id
_entity.type
_entity.pdbx_description
1 polymer ?
#
loop_
_entity_poly.entity_id
_entity_poly.type
_entity_poly.pdbx_seq_one_letter_code
_entity_poly.pdbx_strand_id
1 'polypeptide(L)'
;MLSEKRKRFIARTYGANGKQVYYLCMEFLMGRSLKTSLLNLGLCGVADEVLRDYSMKLDNIYEQEPDAGLGNGGLGRLAACYLDGMATDDIPGTGYSILYEYGIFKQKIV
;
A
#
# COMPACT_ATOMS: atom_id res chain seq x y z
N MET A 1 -13.36 -7.71 8.34
CA MET A 1 -13.11 -6.26 8.46
C MET A 1 -12.66 -5.62 7.14
N LEU A 2 -11.47 -5.93 6.58
CA LEU A 2 -10.99 -5.33 5.32
C LEU A 2 -11.87 -5.65 4.11
N SER A 3 -12.26 -6.91 3.94
CA SER A 3 -13.13 -7.32 2.83
C SER A 3 -14.49 -6.63 2.87
N GLU A 4 -15.00 -6.36 4.05
CA GLU A 4 -16.28 -5.68 4.22
C GLU A 4 -16.18 -4.18 3.94
N LYS A 5 -15.08 -3.52 4.38
CA LYS A 5 -14.80 -2.13 3.99
C LYS A 5 -14.70 -2.01 2.47
N ARG A 6 -14.00 -2.94 1.81
CA ARG A 6 -13.88 -2.98 0.35
C ARG A 6 -15.24 -3.15 -0.33
N LYS A 7 -16.08 -4.08 0.15
CA LYS A 7 -17.43 -4.28 -0.41
C LYS A 7 -18.29 -3.04 -0.30
N ARG A 8 -18.29 -2.38 0.86
CA ARG A 8 -19.04 -1.13 1.08
C ARG A 8 -18.54 0.00 0.17
N PHE A 9 -17.24 0.13 0.01
CA PHE A 9 -16.63 1.12 -0.88
C PHE A 9 -17.06 0.89 -2.34
N ILE A 10 -16.95 -0.35 -2.82
CA ILE A 10 -17.34 -0.74 -4.17
C ILE A 10 -18.85 -0.47 -4.38
N ALA A 11 -19.72 -0.91 -3.46
CA ALA A 11 -21.15 -0.71 -3.55
C ALA A 11 -21.51 0.79 -3.61
N ARG A 12 -20.86 1.63 -2.79
CA ARG A 12 -21.05 3.08 -2.79
C ARG A 12 -20.62 3.70 -4.12
N THR A 13 -19.46 3.32 -4.64
CA THR A 13 -18.90 3.86 -5.87
C THR A 13 -19.78 3.53 -7.08
N TYR A 14 -20.21 2.28 -7.22
CA TYR A 14 -21.07 1.85 -8.32
C TYR A 14 -22.50 2.36 -8.14
N GLY A 15 -23.04 2.38 -6.93
CA GLY A 15 -24.39 2.87 -6.65
C GLY A 15 -24.56 4.37 -6.89
N ALA A 16 -23.50 5.15 -6.68
CA ALA A 16 -23.51 6.60 -6.92
C ALA A 16 -23.21 6.97 -8.39
N ASN A 17 -23.01 6.01 -9.28
CA ASN A 17 -22.52 6.24 -10.66
C ASN A 17 -21.25 7.13 -10.68
N GLY A 18 -20.39 6.95 -9.67
CA GLY A 18 -19.20 7.75 -9.45
C GLY A 18 -18.12 7.48 -10.49
N LYS A 19 -17.35 8.53 -10.80
CA LYS A 19 -16.17 8.39 -11.65
C LYS A 19 -15.12 7.55 -10.95
N GLN A 20 -14.45 6.67 -11.70
CA GLN A 20 -13.31 5.90 -11.23
C GLN A 20 -12.02 6.42 -11.87
N VAL A 21 -10.95 6.43 -11.12
CA VAL A 21 -9.63 6.83 -11.60
C VAL A 21 -8.79 5.58 -11.81
N TYR A 22 -8.19 5.47 -12.98
CA TYR A 22 -7.24 4.42 -13.33
C TYR A 22 -5.87 5.06 -13.56
N TYR A 23 -4.94 4.80 -12.65
CA TYR A 23 -3.60 5.35 -12.71
C TYR A 23 -2.64 4.30 -13.26
N LEU A 24 -2.20 4.51 -14.50
CA LEU A 24 -1.26 3.62 -15.18
C LEU A 24 0.16 4.16 -15.01
N CYS A 25 1.03 3.36 -14.43
CA CYS A 25 2.44 3.71 -14.28
C CYS A 25 3.31 2.46 -14.35
N MET A 26 4.49 2.61 -14.93
CA MET A 26 5.48 1.53 -14.98
C MET A 26 6.23 1.35 -13.65
N GLU A 27 6.13 2.31 -12.75
CA GLU A 27 6.81 2.34 -11.46
C GLU A 27 5.84 2.69 -10.34
N PHE A 28 5.99 2.04 -9.18
CA PHE A 28 5.31 2.37 -7.93
C PHE A 28 6.27 2.14 -6.76
N LEU A 29 6.75 3.22 -6.16
CA LEU A 29 7.62 3.17 -4.97
C LEU A 29 6.79 3.43 -3.72
N MET A 30 6.08 2.42 -3.26
CA MET A 30 5.16 2.51 -2.11
C MET A 30 5.89 2.63 -0.78
N GLY A 31 7.03 1.95 -0.64
CA GLY A 31 7.76 1.89 0.61
C GLY A 31 7.14 0.94 1.63
N ARG A 32 7.58 1.04 2.89
CA ARG A 32 7.04 0.25 4.01
C ARG A 32 5.63 0.72 4.36
N SER A 33 4.69 -0.18 4.47
CA SER A 33 3.27 0.13 4.66
C SER A 33 2.64 -0.46 5.93
N LEU A 34 3.32 -1.40 6.60
CA LEU A 34 2.78 -2.10 7.75
C LEU A 34 2.39 -1.15 8.89
N LYS A 35 3.28 -0.23 9.26
CA LYS A 35 3.04 0.74 10.33
C LYS A 35 1.82 1.62 10.04
N THR A 36 1.78 2.20 8.85
CA THR A 36 0.67 3.05 8.40
C THR A 36 -0.64 2.27 8.33
N SER A 37 -0.59 1.04 7.83
CA SER A 37 -1.77 0.17 7.75
C SER A 37 -2.33 -0.18 9.12
N LEU A 38 -1.49 -0.57 10.08
CA LEU A 38 -1.91 -0.85 11.45
C LEU A 38 -2.49 0.39 12.14
N LEU A 39 -1.88 1.55 11.93
CA LEU A 39 -2.34 2.81 12.48
C LEU A 39 -3.73 3.18 11.93
N ASN A 40 -3.89 3.16 10.61
CA ASN A 40 -5.15 3.50 9.94
C ASN A 40 -6.30 2.53 10.25
N LEU A 41 -5.98 1.29 10.58
CA LEU A 41 -6.96 0.29 10.99
C LEU A 41 -7.25 0.29 12.50
N GLY A 42 -6.49 1.07 13.29
CA GLY A 42 -6.59 1.08 14.75
C GLY A 42 -6.13 -0.24 15.40
N LEU A 43 -5.22 -0.98 14.75
CA LEU A 43 -4.78 -2.31 15.17
C LEU A 43 -3.43 -2.31 15.90
N CYS A 44 -2.79 -1.17 16.11
CA CYS A 44 -1.47 -1.11 16.76
C CYS A 44 -1.47 -1.75 18.15
N GLY A 45 -2.47 -1.46 18.98
CA GLY A 45 -2.58 -2.02 20.33
C GLY A 45 -2.77 -3.54 20.33
N VAL A 46 -3.63 -4.04 19.45
CA VAL A 46 -3.87 -5.49 19.30
C VAL A 46 -2.61 -6.20 18.80
N ALA A 47 -1.92 -5.60 17.82
CA ALA A 47 -0.66 -6.17 17.30
C ALA A 47 0.43 -6.22 18.38
N ASP A 48 0.57 -5.16 19.18
CA ASP A 48 1.53 -5.10 20.27
C ASP A 48 1.21 -6.13 21.37
N GLU A 49 -0.06 -6.31 21.70
CA GLU A 49 -0.50 -7.32 22.67
C GLU A 49 -0.17 -8.74 22.20
N VAL A 50 -0.50 -9.08 20.96
CA VAL A 50 -0.18 -10.40 20.38
C VAL A 50 1.33 -10.64 20.34
N LEU A 51 2.12 -9.63 19.98
CA LEU A 51 3.58 -9.77 19.88
C LEU A 51 4.27 -9.96 21.23
N ARG A 52 3.68 -9.45 22.34
CA ARG A 52 4.20 -9.70 23.70
C ARG A 52 4.21 -11.18 24.05
N ASP A 53 3.21 -11.95 23.59
CA ASP A 53 3.17 -13.40 23.82
C ASP A 53 4.37 -14.12 23.19
N TYR A 54 4.95 -13.52 22.14
CA TYR A 54 6.16 -14.01 21.48
C TYR A 54 7.44 -13.30 21.94
N SER A 55 7.38 -12.47 22.99
CA SER A 55 8.50 -11.65 23.46
C SER A 55 9.09 -10.72 22.38
N MET A 56 8.26 -10.28 21.44
CA MET A 56 8.64 -9.39 20.35
C MET A 56 8.08 -7.98 20.58
N LYS A 57 8.78 -6.99 20.03
CA LYS A 57 8.32 -5.60 19.99
C LYS A 57 7.84 -5.26 18.57
N LEU A 58 6.74 -4.51 18.49
CA LEU A 58 6.17 -4.10 17.21
C LEU A 58 7.16 -3.27 16.37
N ASP A 59 7.98 -2.43 16.99
CA ASP A 59 9.01 -1.65 16.31
C ASP A 59 10.03 -2.53 15.59
N ASN A 60 10.43 -3.65 16.20
CA ASN A 60 11.35 -4.59 15.58
C ASN A 60 10.73 -5.24 14.33
N ILE A 61 9.42 -5.47 14.33
CA ILE A 61 8.70 -6.01 13.17
C ILE A 61 8.66 -4.99 12.04
N TYR A 62 8.44 -3.71 12.33
CA TYR A 62 8.50 -2.65 11.33
C TYR A 62 9.85 -2.57 10.61
N GLU A 63 10.95 -2.80 11.35
CA GLU A 63 12.29 -2.79 10.76
C GLU A 63 12.59 -4.00 9.86
N GLN A 64 11.84 -5.10 10.01
CA GLN A 64 11.98 -6.29 9.16
C GLN A 64 11.17 -6.19 7.87
N GLU A 65 10.25 -5.22 7.75
CA GLU A 65 9.47 -5.07 6.52
C GLU A 65 10.36 -4.58 5.38
N PRO A 66 10.47 -5.33 4.27
CA PRO A 66 11.18 -4.85 3.09
C PRO A 66 10.41 -3.72 2.42
N ASP A 67 11.12 -2.79 1.80
CA ASP A 67 10.52 -1.72 1.02
C ASP A 67 9.79 -2.30 -0.21
N ALA A 68 8.48 -2.10 -0.28
CA ALA A 68 7.73 -2.41 -1.48
C ALA A 68 8.01 -1.31 -2.52
N GLY A 69 8.76 -1.66 -3.55
CA GLY A 69 9.15 -0.69 -4.56
C GLY A 69 9.35 -1.34 -5.92
N LEU A 70 8.64 -0.83 -6.92
CA LEU A 70 8.85 -1.14 -8.32
C LEU A 70 9.32 0.14 -9.01
N GLY A 71 10.61 0.21 -9.31
CA GLY A 71 11.22 1.39 -9.92
C GLY A 71 12.32 2.02 -9.07
N ASN A 72 12.80 3.19 -9.46
CA ASN A 72 13.98 3.79 -8.84
C ASN A 72 13.98 5.32 -8.73
N GLY A 73 12.91 5.99 -9.09
CA GLY A 73 12.94 7.45 -9.16
C GLY A 73 11.65 8.16 -8.79
N GLY A 74 11.61 9.45 -9.12
CA GLY A 74 10.52 10.34 -8.82
C GLY A 74 9.18 9.93 -9.44
N LEU A 75 9.20 9.29 -10.60
CA LEU A 75 8.00 8.79 -11.28
C LEU A 75 7.24 7.78 -10.40
N GLY A 76 7.95 6.79 -9.87
CA GLY A 76 7.35 5.76 -9.01
C GLY A 76 6.91 6.31 -7.65
N ARG A 77 7.67 7.25 -7.09
CA ARG A 77 7.26 7.91 -5.84
C ARG A 77 6.05 8.82 -6.04
N LEU A 78 5.98 9.54 -7.15
CA LEU A 78 4.82 10.35 -7.50
C LEU A 78 3.55 9.49 -7.62
N ALA A 79 3.65 8.34 -8.30
CA ALA A 79 2.56 7.39 -8.42
C ALA A 79 2.05 6.90 -7.06
N ALA A 80 2.96 6.57 -6.14
CA ALA A 80 2.63 6.20 -4.77
C ALA A 80 1.90 7.33 -4.02
N CYS A 81 2.39 8.56 -4.11
CA CYS A 81 1.76 9.71 -3.49
C CYS A 81 0.35 10.01 -4.05
N TYR A 82 0.14 9.82 -5.34
CA TYR A 82 -1.20 9.96 -5.92
C TYR A 82 -2.17 8.90 -5.42
N LEU A 83 -1.73 7.64 -5.28
CA LEU A 83 -2.59 6.59 -4.71
C LEU A 83 -2.95 6.90 -3.24
N ASP A 84 -1.99 7.37 -2.45
CA ASP A 84 -2.22 7.78 -1.06
C ASP A 84 -3.18 8.97 -0.99
N GLY A 85 -3.00 9.97 -1.85
CA GLY A 85 -3.90 11.12 -1.95
C GLY A 85 -5.32 10.71 -2.32
N MET A 86 -5.49 9.87 -3.35
CA MET A 86 -6.80 9.35 -3.72
C MET A 86 -7.46 8.58 -2.57
N ALA A 87 -6.69 7.78 -1.83
CA ALA A 87 -7.22 7.06 -0.68
C ALA A 87 -7.63 8.01 0.46
N THR A 88 -6.89 9.08 0.69
CA THR A 88 -7.18 10.09 1.70
C THR A 88 -8.44 10.89 1.37
N ASP A 89 -8.61 11.25 0.10
CA ASP A 89 -9.75 12.02 -0.39
C ASP A 89 -10.97 11.15 -0.75
N ASP A 90 -10.92 9.85 -0.42
CA ASP A 90 -11.98 8.87 -0.68
C ASP A 90 -12.34 8.77 -2.18
N ILE A 91 -11.37 9.02 -3.04
CA ILE A 91 -11.51 8.91 -4.51
C ILE A 91 -11.32 7.45 -4.93
N PRO A 92 -12.27 6.86 -5.67
CA PRO A 92 -12.15 5.49 -6.15
C PRO A 92 -11.07 5.40 -7.23
N GLY A 93 -9.88 4.97 -6.83
CA GLY A 93 -8.71 4.85 -7.69
C GLY A 93 -8.12 3.45 -7.68
N THR A 94 -7.55 3.06 -8.81
CA THR A 94 -6.79 1.82 -8.98
C THR A 94 -5.51 2.07 -9.73
N GLY A 95 -4.38 1.66 -9.14
CA GLY A 95 -3.09 1.67 -9.83
C GLY A 95 -2.89 0.41 -10.67
N TYR A 96 -2.40 0.59 -11.88
CA TYR A 96 -2.03 -0.48 -12.79
C TYR A 96 -0.57 -0.37 -13.18
N SER A 97 0.13 -1.49 -13.16
CA SER A 97 1.51 -1.59 -13.62
C SER A 97 1.73 -2.87 -14.41
N ILE A 98 2.93 -3.05 -14.92
CA ILE A 98 3.37 -4.26 -15.61
C ILE A 98 3.91 -5.23 -14.56
N LEU A 99 3.53 -6.50 -14.64
CA LEU A 99 4.15 -7.56 -13.86
C LEU A 99 5.48 -7.93 -14.51
N TYR A 100 6.57 -7.37 -14.01
CA TYR A 100 7.92 -7.68 -14.49
C TYR A 100 8.39 -9.01 -13.88
N GLU A 101 8.88 -9.90 -14.71
CA GLU A 101 9.38 -11.20 -14.25
C GLU A 101 10.69 -11.06 -13.44
N TYR A 102 11.56 -10.14 -13.85
CA TYR A 102 12.89 -9.93 -13.24
C TYR A 102 13.11 -8.51 -12.71
N GLY A 103 12.03 -7.74 -12.50
CA GLY A 103 12.09 -6.31 -12.18
C GLY A 103 12.35 -5.44 -13.41
N ILE A 104 12.47 -4.13 -13.20
CA ILE A 104 12.68 -3.16 -14.28
C ILE A 104 14.14 -3.20 -14.78
N PHE A 105 15.10 -3.48 -13.89
CA PHE A 105 16.52 -3.55 -14.20
C PHE A 105 17.14 -4.83 -13.69
N LYS A 106 18.11 -5.37 -14.44
CA LYS A 106 19.02 -6.38 -13.94
C LYS A 106 20.04 -5.70 -13.03
N GLN A 107 19.95 -5.93 -11.74
CA GLN A 107 20.98 -5.46 -10.80
C GLN A 107 22.23 -6.34 -10.93
N LYS A 108 23.37 -5.72 -11.22
CA LYS A 108 24.70 -6.32 -11.11
C LYS A 108 25.40 -5.68 -9.93
N ILE A 109 25.73 -6.49 -8.94
CA ILE A 109 26.69 -6.11 -7.90
C ILE A 109 28.09 -6.30 -8.50
N VAL A 110 28.85 -5.23 -8.60
CA VAL A 110 30.22 -5.23 -9.10
C VAL A 110 31.17 -5.19 -7.92
#